data_1b8b694c9dbeffa9e203b66d4df10e30
#
_entry.id   1b8b694c9dbeffa9e203b66d4df10e30
#
_cell.length_a   1.000
_cell.length_b   1.000
_cell.length_c   1.000
_cell.angle_alpha   90.00
_cell.angle_beta   90.00
_cell.angle_gamma   90.00
#
_symmetry.space_group_name_H-M   'P 1'
#
loop_
_entity.id
_entity.type
_entity.pdbx_description
1 polymer ?
#
loop_
_entity_poly.entity_id
_entity_poly.type
_entity_poly.pdbx_seq_one_letter_code
_entity_poly.pdbx_strand_id
1 'polypeptide(L)'
;MKNSDYNLFVNGETESLSRKEIFSELIKFDKNLGGLLQNNNLLYLPTYRRIENEFKEFDSEKIEDSGILIRFGMSDVQKAIDTILDNIRQEAMRDFSEMTGVLLKQYISADNLVISKEALDSEVVEIILERVGTQIDTSDKNEILRLIQNESFYNEPHYNYLLNLLNKLIENYENQKVYDDKIKKFTNTCNNYFTDKYFYYDESTLTVDVFLKRDLQEKKISLEELSSGEKQIVSIFSQLYLQLEEKTIIIIDEPELSLSILWQRKLLPDIIKSDKCEKLIAVTHSPFIFDNELEDEVSEIEKVVKVVSDFYE
;
A
#
# COMPACT_ATOMS: atom_id res chain seq x y z
N MET A 1 28.87 29.06 0.97
CA MET A 1 28.15 27.80 1.27
C MET A 1 28.86 27.19 2.47
N LYS A 2 28.21 27.19 3.64
CA LYS A 2 28.77 26.59 4.84
C LYS A 2 28.49 25.10 4.81
N ASN A 3 29.56 24.29 4.77
CA ASN A 3 29.48 22.88 5.08
C ASN A 3 28.96 22.74 6.52
N SER A 4 27.77 22.19 6.69
CA SER A 4 27.31 21.77 8.01
C SER A 4 27.85 20.37 8.24
N ASP A 5 28.98 20.34 8.97
CA ASP A 5 29.56 19.09 9.48
C ASP A 5 28.67 18.58 10.61
N TYR A 6 28.28 17.31 10.54
CA TYR A 6 27.59 16.62 11.63
C TYR A 6 28.62 15.92 12.51
N ASN A 7 28.50 16.11 13.80
CA ASN A 7 29.38 15.44 14.76
C ASN A 7 28.72 14.10 15.14
N LEU A 8 29.38 13.00 14.82
CA LEU A 8 29.04 11.70 15.37
C LEU A 8 30.00 11.41 16.54
N PHE A 9 29.44 10.99 17.67
CA PHE A 9 30.23 10.47 18.77
C PHE A 9 30.57 9.01 18.52
N VAL A 10 31.80 8.73 18.10
CA VAL A 10 32.33 7.37 17.98
C VAL A 10 33.57 7.30 18.87
N ASN A 11 33.58 6.37 19.82
CA ASN A 11 34.73 6.13 20.73
C ASN A 11 35.19 7.34 21.56
N GLY A 12 34.29 8.25 21.97
CA GLY A 12 34.61 9.38 22.83
C GLY A 12 35.31 10.54 22.14
N GLU A 13 35.55 10.50 20.85
CA GLU A 13 36.07 11.58 20.04
C GLU A 13 35.02 12.11 19.06
N THR A 14 34.94 13.43 18.92
CA THR A 14 34.10 14.09 17.94
C THR A 14 34.79 14.06 16.57
N GLU A 15 34.46 13.11 15.71
CA GLU A 15 34.85 13.17 14.31
C GLU A 15 33.76 13.87 13.49
N SER A 16 34.17 14.90 12.73
CA SER A 16 33.31 15.53 11.75
C SER A 16 33.31 14.69 10.50
N LEU A 17 32.28 13.85 10.34
CA LEU A 17 32.09 13.05 9.13
C LEU A 17 31.36 13.88 8.05
N SER A 18 31.85 13.82 6.82
CA SER A 18 31.14 14.38 5.71
C SER A 18 29.84 13.60 5.46
N ARG A 19 28.83 14.23 4.84
CA ARG A 19 27.54 13.56 4.48
C ARG A 19 27.75 12.24 3.74
N LYS A 20 28.79 12.14 2.88
CA LYS A 20 29.12 10.91 2.14
C LYS A 20 29.62 9.79 3.07
N GLU A 21 30.36 10.13 4.09
CA GLU A 21 30.89 9.16 5.06
C GLU A 21 29.78 8.64 5.95
N ILE A 22 28.89 9.52 6.46
CA ILE A 22 27.69 9.11 7.20
C ILE A 22 26.83 8.16 6.37
N PHE A 23 26.61 8.49 5.09
CA PHE A 23 25.82 7.65 4.18
C PHE A 23 26.49 6.29 3.93
N SER A 24 27.82 6.27 3.77
CA SER A 24 28.56 5.01 3.60
C SER A 24 28.53 4.12 4.84
N GLU A 25 28.54 4.73 6.03
CA GLU A 25 28.45 4.00 7.31
C GLU A 25 27.03 3.44 7.53
N LEU A 26 25.98 4.20 7.16
CA LEU A 26 24.60 3.71 7.18
C LEU A 26 24.41 2.51 6.22
N ILE A 27 25.01 2.55 5.04
CA ILE A 27 24.98 1.41 4.09
C ILE A 27 25.73 0.19 4.68
N LYS A 28 26.87 0.41 5.32
CA LYS A 28 27.60 -0.69 5.99
C LYS A 28 26.80 -1.24 7.17
N PHE A 29 26.16 -0.39 7.94
CA PHE A 29 25.28 -0.77 9.05
C PHE A 29 24.11 -1.61 8.55
N ASP A 30 23.45 -1.21 7.45
CA ASP A 30 22.40 -1.97 6.82
C ASP A 30 22.87 -3.33 6.31
N LYS A 31 24.03 -3.42 5.65
CA LYS A 31 24.63 -4.69 5.23
C LYS A 31 24.99 -5.60 6.42
N ASN A 32 25.45 -5.04 7.53
CA ASN A 32 25.77 -5.79 8.74
C ASN A 32 24.49 -6.24 9.47
N LEU A 33 23.46 -5.40 9.52
CA LEU A 33 22.13 -5.77 10.02
C LEU A 33 21.48 -6.85 9.15
N GLY A 34 21.57 -6.77 7.83
CA GLY A 34 21.08 -7.80 6.93
C GLY A 34 21.73 -9.17 7.17
N GLY A 35 23.01 -9.17 7.53
CA GLY A 35 23.73 -10.40 7.95
C GLY A 35 23.30 -10.92 9.33
N LEU A 36 22.89 -10.05 10.24
CA LEU A 36 22.42 -10.41 11.59
C LEU A 36 20.94 -10.82 11.62
N LEU A 37 20.13 -10.29 10.71
CA LEU A 37 18.69 -10.48 10.70
C LEU A 37 18.23 -11.70 9.88
N GLN A 38 19.18 -12.53 9.38
CA GLN A 38 18.96 -13.78 8.64
C GLN A 38 17.53 -13.90 8.07
N ASN A 39 17.30 -13.35 6.87
CA ASN A 39 16.06 -13.44 6.08
C ASN A 39 14.90 -12.47 6.43
N ASN A 40 15.07 -11.45 7.22
CA ASN A 40 14.01 -10.46 7.46
C ASN A 40 14.20 -9.22 6.57
N ASN A 41 13.14 -8.81 5.89
CA ASN A 41 13.13 -7.56 5.16
C ASN A 41 13.16 -6.38 6.15
N LEU A 42 13.86 -5.31 5.80
CA LEU A 42 13.98 -4.11 6.62
C LEU A 42 13.44 -2.90 5.84
N LEU A 43 12.51 -2.16 6.45
CA LEU A 43 12.01 -0.90 5.96
C LEU A 43 12.45 0.23 6.90
N TYR A 44 13.29 1.13 6.41
CA TYR A 44 13.66 2.34 7.13
C TYR A 44 12.86 3.53 6.61
N LEU A 45 12.14 4.19 7.51
CA LEU A 45 11.34 5.37 7.27
C LEU A 45 12.01 6.59 7.92
N PRO A 46 12.86 7.33 7.19
CA PRO A 46 13.53 8.51 7.70
C PRO A 46 12.56 9.67 7.87
N THR A 47 12.98 10.68 8.59
CA THR A 47 12.23 11.91 8.84
C THR A 47 11.74 12.54 7.53
N TYR A 48 10.43 12.69 7.35
CA TYR A 48 9.79 13.14 6.10
C TYR A 48 10.35 14.49 5.57
N ARG A 49 10.63 15.45 6.44
CA ARG A 49 11.19 16.76 6.04
C ARG A 49 12.60 16.70 5.43
N ARG A 50 13.43 15.73 5.79
CA ARG A 50 14.76 15.55 5.19
C ARG A 50 14.66 15.18 3.72
N ILE A 51 13.71 14.37 3.40
CA ILE A 51 13.52 13.85 2.04
C ILE A 51 13.03 14.95 1.08
N GLU A 52 12.03 15.76 1.46
CA GLU A 52 11.55 16.86 0.59
C GLU A 52 12.63 17.89 0.24
N ASN A 53 13.60 18.13 1.14
CA ASN A 53 14.67 19.11 0.92
C ASN A 53 15.87 18.53 0.16
N GLU A 54 16.22 17.27 0.38
CA GLU A 54 17.40 16.63 -0.22
C GLU A 54 17.14 16.17 -1.67
N PHE A 55 15.92 15.76 -1.99
CA PHE A 55 15.56 15.34 -3.37
C PHE A 55 15.49 16.50 -4.38
N LYS A 56 15.33 17.74 -3.95
CA LYS A 56 15.45 18.90 -4.84
C LYS A 56 16.88 19.17 -5.32
N GLU A 57 17.88 18.57 -4.70
CA GLU A 57 19.31 18.77 -4.99
C GLU A 57 20.02 17.56 -5.63
N PHE A 58 19.38 16.39 -5.75
CA PHE A 58 20.01 15.19 -6.29
C PHE A 58 19.40 14.77 -7.66
N ASP A 59 20.29 14.62 -8.64
CA ASP A 59 19.98 14.04 -9.95
C ASP A 59 19.53 12.57 -9.77
N SER A 60 18.33 12.27 -10.25
CA SER A 60 17.63 10.99 -10.09
C SER A 60 18.34 9.76 -10.71
N GLU A 61 19.31 9.97 -11.59
CA GLU A 61 19.95 8.88 -12.36
C GLU A 61 21.01 8.07 -11.59
N LYS A 62 21.46 8.50 -10.40
CA LYS A 62 22.55 7.82 -9.65
C LYS A 62 22.09 6.98 -8.47
N ILE A 63 20.79 6.92 -8.20
CA ILE A 63 20.23 6.32 -6.97
C ILE A 63 19.61 4.95 -7.23
N GLU A 64 19.39 4.56 -8.49
CA GLU A 64 18.71 3.30 -8.84
C GLU A 64 19.45 2.01 -8.41
N ASP A 65 20.74 2.11 -8.13
CA ASP A 65 21.60 0.92 -7.89
C ASP A 65 21.75 0.55 -6.40
N SER A 66 21.21 1.32 -5.45
CA SER A 66 21.45 1.10 -4.02
C SER A 66 20.27 0.54 -3.22
N GLY A 67 19.14 0.20 -3.81
CA GLY A 67 18.04 -0.57 -3.17
C GLY A 67 17.46 -0.06 -1.82
N ILE A 68 18.01 1.03 -1.26
CA ILE A 68 17.80 1.46 0.13
C ILE A 68 17.08 2.80 0.22
N LEU A 69 17.05 3.60 -0.85
CA LEU A 69 16.38 4.90 -0.82
C LEU A 69 14.89 4.75 -1.09
N ILE A 70 14.16 4.80 -0.01
CA ILE A 70 12.71 4.77 -0.02
C ILE A 70 12.20 6.05 -0.68
N ARG A 71 11.47 5.88 -1.76
CA ARG A 71 10.81 6.94 -2.51
C ARG A 71 9.56 7.36 -1.75
N PHE A 72 9.59 8.54 -1.10
CA PHE A 72 8.48 9.06 -0.28
C PHE A 72 7.67 10.16 -0.98
N GLY A 73 7.94 10.43 -2.25
CA GLY A 73 7.22 11.44 -3.02
C GLY A 73 5.79 11.03 -3.35
N MET A 74 4.90 12.00 -3.52
CA MET A 74 3.53 11.72 -3.98
C MET A 74 3.50 11.09 -5.37
N SER A 75 4.50 11.34 -6.20
CA SER A 75 4.70 10.65 -7.48
C SER A 75 4.95 9.14 -7.31
N ASP A 76 5.62 8.73 -6.24
CA ASP A 76 5.89 7.32 -5.98
C ASP A 76 4.65 6.62 -5.41
N VAL A 77 3.86 7.32 -4.60
CA VAL A 77 2.54 6.86 -4.17
C VAL A 77 1.63 6.64 -5.38
N GLN A 78 1.58 7.61 -6.31
CA GLN A 78 0.78 7.48 -7.52
C GLN A 78 1.23 6.28 -8.36
N LYS A 79 2.54 6.10 -8.55
CA LYS A 79 3.08 4.93 -9.25
C LYS A 79 2.74 3.60 -8.58
N ALA A 80 2.77 3.56 -7.24
CA ALA A 80 2.38 2.36 -6.49
C ALA A 80 0.91 2.01 -6.72
N ILE A 81 0.03 3.01 -6.66
CA ILE A 81 -1.40 2.84 -6.99
C ILE A 81 -1.56 2.34 -8.42
N ASP A 82 -0.96 3.04 -9.38
CA ASP A 82 -1.07 2.70 -10.81
C ASP A 82 -0.55 1.29 -11.10
N THR A 83 0.56 0.88 -10.45
CA THR A 83 1.11 -0.47 -10.59
C THR A 83 0.12 -1.54 -10.14
N ILE A 84 -0.55 -1.35 -9.00
CA ILE A 84 -1.56 -2.32 -8.53
C ILE A 84 -2.76 -2.36 -9.48
N LEU A 85 -3.25 -1.19 -9.92
CA LEU A 85 -4.37 -1.12 -10.87
C LEU A 85 -4.02 -1.77 -12.21
N ASP A 86 -2.79 -1.57 -12.69
CA ASP A 86 -2.32 -2.21 -13.94
C ASP A 86 -2.16 -3.72 -13.77
N ASN A 87 -1.73 -4.21 -12.62
CA ASN A 87 -1.70 -5.64 -12.33
C ASN A 87 -3.11 -6.25 -12.42
N ILE A 88 -4.12 -5.60 -11.82
CA ILE A 88 -5.52 -6.04 -11.94
C ILE A 88 -5.95 -6.10 -13.41
N ARG A 89 -5.67 -5.06 -14.20
CA ARG A 89 -6.02 -5.00 -15.63
C ARG A 89 -5.33 -6.11 -16.42
N GLN A 90 -4.05 -6.34 -16.19
CA GLN A 90 -3.26 -7.36 -16.89
C GLN A 90 -3.74 -8.78 -16.54
N GLU A 91 -4.02 -9.04 -15.27
CA GLU A 91 -4.58 -10.33 -14.86
C GLU A 91 -5.97 -10.55 -15.46
N ALA A 92 -6.86 -9.54 -15.43
CA ALA A 92 -8.16 -9.62 -16.04
C ALA A 92 -8.08 -9.97 -17.55
N MET A 93 -7.13 -9.38 -18.28
CA MET A 93 -6.91 -9.68 -19.69
C MET A 93 -6.40 -11.11 -19.91
N ARG A 94 -5.46 -11.56 -19.09
CA ARG A 94 -4.94 -12.93 -19.14
C ARG A 94 -6.04 -13.94 -18.88
N ASP A 95 -6.78 -13.75 -17.81
CA ASP A 95 -7.86 -14.63 -17.38
C ASP A 95 -8.98 -14.71 -18.44
N PHE A 96 -9.31 -13.58 -19.06
CA PHE A 96 -10.26 -13.54 -20.18
C PHE A 96 -9.78 -14.35 -21.39
N SER A 97 -8.49 -14.27 -21.71
CA SER A 97 -7.89 -15.05 -22.81
C SER A 97 -7.93 -16.55 -22.53
N GLU A 98 -7.57 -16.96 -21.30
CA GLU A 98 -7.62 -18.36 -20.87
C GLU A 98 -9.05 -18.89 -20.88
N MET A 99 -9.99 -18.13 -20.33
CA MET A 99 -11.43 -18.45 -20.33
C MET A 99 -11.95 -18.66 -21.76
N THR A 100 -11.59 -17.78 -22.69
CA THR A 100 -11.99 -17.91 -24.08
C THR A 100 -11.49 -19.22 -24.68
N GLY A 101 -10.25 -19.61 -24.39
CA GLY A 101 -9.68 -20.89 -24.82
C GLY A 101 -10.43 -22.10 -24.25
N VAL A 102 -10.80 -22.05 -22.97
CA VAL A 102 -11.59 -23.12 -22.31
C VAL A 102 -12.98 -23.22 -22.92
N LEU A 103 -13.69 -22.10 -23.11
CA LEU A 103 -15.01 -22.08 -23.72
C LEU A 103 -14.99 -22.65 -25.14
N LEU A 104 -14.00 -22.27 -25.97
CA LEU A 104 -13.85 -22.83 -27.32
C LEU A 104 -13.67 -24.35 -27.31
N LYS A 105 -12.85 -24.89 -26.38
CA LYS A 105 -12.70 -26.34 -26.23
C LYS A 105 -13.99 -27.02 -25.82
N GLN A 106 -14.75 -26.44 -24.89
CA GLN A 106 -16.04 -26.96 -24.45
C GLN A 106 -17.06 -27.00 -25.58
N TYR A 107 -17.10 -25.98 -26.45
CA TYR A 107 -17.99 -25.96 -27.63
C TYR A 107 -17.62 -27.02 -28.66
N ILE A 108 -16.33 -27.35 -28.81
CA ILE A 108 -15.85 -28.35 -29.77
C ILE A 108 -16.14 -29.78 -29.28
N SER A 109 -15.87 -30.05 -27.98
CA SER A 109 -15.96 -31.40 -27.40
C SER A 109 -17.39 -31.84 -27.10
N ALA A 110 -18.36 -30.92 -27.12
CA ALA A 110 -19.76 -31.17 -26.72
C ALA A 110 -19.89 -31.86 -25.34
N ASP A 111 -18.88 -31.69 -24.47
CA ASP A 111 -18.88 -32.28 -23.15
C ASP A 111 -19.95 -31.66 -22.26
N ASN A 112 -20.53 -32.49 -21.40
CA ASN A 112 -21.51 -32.02 -20.42
C ASN A 112 -20.87 -30.96 -19.51
N LEU A 113 -21.34 -29.74 -19.61
CA LEU A 113 -20.92 -28.64 -18.73
C LEU A 113 -21.27 -28.99 -17.28
N VAL A 114 -20.25 -29.13 -16.46
CA VAL A 114 -20.43 -29.17 -15.00
C VAL A 114 -20.57 -27.73 -14.55
N ILE A 115 -21.80 -27.30 -14.28
CA ILE A 115 -22.10 -25.91 -13.94
C ILE A 115 -22.47 -25.86 -12.45
N SER A 116 -21.83 -24.98 -11.69
CA SER A 116 -22.31 -24.63 -10.35
C SER A 116 -23.65 -23.90 -10.51
N LYS A 117 -24.66 -24.36 -9.78
CA LYS A 117 -25.99 -23.76 -9.74
C LYS A 117 -26.24 -23.00 -8.45
N GLU A 118 -25.18 -22.61 -7.77
CA GLU A 118 -25.29 -21.75 -6.61
C GLU A 118 -25.72 -20.34 -7.02
N ALA A 119 -26.49 -19.69 -6.14
CA ALA A 119 -26.93 -18.33 -6.39
C ALA A 119 -25.71 -17.38 -6.47
N LEU A 120 -25.66 -16.58 -7.53
CA LEU A 120 -24.61 -15.61 -7.76
C LEU A 120 -24.84 -14.34 -6.94
N ASP A 121 -23.77 -13.77 -6.41
CA ASP A 121 -23.82 -12.48 -5.74
C ASP A 121 -24.02 -11.36 -6.75
N SER A 122 -25.16 -10.66 -6.63
CA SER A 122 -25.52 -9.58 -7.56
C SER A 122 -24.55 -8.41 -7.53
N GLU A 123 -23.97 -8.08 -6.36
CA GLU A 123 -23.01 -6.99 -6.23
C GLU A 123 -21.69 -7.33 -6.94
N VAL A 124 -21.23 -8.55 -6.79
CA VAL A 124 -20.02 -9.05 -7.48
C VAL A 124 -20.24 -9.09 -8.99
N VAL A 125 -21.39 -9.58 -9.45
CA VAL A 125 -21.72 -9.62 -10.89
C VAL A 125 -21.79 -8.20 -11.46
N GLU A 126 -22.37 -7.23 -10.74
CA GLU A 126 -22.43 -5.84 -11.16
C GLU A 126 -21.02 -5.24 -11.36
N ILE A 127 -20.12 -5.40 -10.38
CA ILE A 127 -18.71 -4.97 -10.48
C ILE A 127 -18.05 -5.58 -11.72
N ILE A 128 -18.21 -6.89 -11.92
CA ILE A 128 -17.63 -7.61 -13.06
C ILE A 128 -18.16 -7.06 -14.39
N LEU A 129 -19.47 -6.87 -14.51
CA LEU A 129 -20.09 -6.34 -15.73
C LEU A 129 -19.64 -4.90 -16.02
N GLU A 130 -19.41 -4.08 -14.98
CA GLU A 130 -18.85 -2.75 -15.15
C GLU A 130 -17.38 -2.81 -15.61
N ARG A 131 -16.56 -3.73 -15.08
CA ARG A 131 -15.17 -3.96 -15.53
C ARG A 131 -15.08 -4.41 -17.00
N VAL A 132 -16.06 -5.13 -17.51
CA VAL A 132 -16.15 -5.47 -18.96
C VAL A 132 -16.31 -4.21 -19.82
N GLY A 133 -16.80 -3.13 -19.23
CA GLY A 133 -16.86 -1.81 -19.84
C GLY A 133 -17.99 -1.65 -20.85
N THR A 134 -17.71 -0.87 -21.90
CA THR A 134 -18.70 -0.48 -22.93
C THR A 134 -19.01 -1.56 -23.97
N GLN A 135 -18.39 -2.73 -23.86
CA GLN A 135 -18.64 -3.86 -24.77
C GLN A 135 -20.02 -4.50 -24.55
N ILE A 136 -20.62 -4.27 -23.38
CA ILE A 136 -21.98 -4.70 -23.03
C ILE A 136 -22.79 -3.44 -22.73
N ASP A 137 -23.93 -3.29 -23.39
CA ASP A 137 -24.83 -2.16 -23.18
C ASP A 137 -25.46 -2.20 -21.78
N THR A 138 -25.81 -1.04 -21.24
CA THR A 138 -26.44 -0.92 -19.91
C THR A 138 -27.76 -1.70 -19.82
N SER A 139 -28.50 -1.81 -20.93
CA SER A 139 -29.72 -2.63 -21.00
C SER A 139 -29.41 -4.11 -20.75
N ASP A 140 -28.36 -4.62 -21.40
CA ASP A 140 -27.95 -6.02 -21.30
C ASP A 140 -27.39 -6.35 -19.92
N LYS A 141 -26.60 -5.44 -19.34
CA LYS A 141 -26.14 -5.56 -17.94
C LYS A 141 -27.32 -5.68 -16.97
N ASN A 142 -28.32 -4.80 -17.11
CA ASN A 142 -29.51 -4.82 -16.28
C ASN A 142 -30.35 -6.09 -16.49
N GLU A 143 -30.39 -6.63 -17.70
CA GLU A 143 -31.07 -7.88 -17.97
C GLU A 143 -30.38 -9.06 -17.28
N ILE A 144 -29.05 -9.15 -17.36
CA ILE A 144 -28.26 -10.17 -16.65
C ILE A 144 -28.51 -10.09 -15.14
N LEU A 145 -28.47 -8.89 -14.55
CA LEU A 145 -28.72 -8.69 -13.11
C LEU A 145 -30.14 -9.13 -12.70
N ARG A 146 -31.14 -8.92 -13.55
CA ARG A 146 -32.51 -9.43 -13.31
C ARG A 146 -32.61 -10.95 -13.44
N LEU A 147 -31.91 -11.53 -14.39
CA LEU A 147 -31.89 -12.98 -14.61
C LEU A 147 -31.33 -13.73 -13.41
N ILE A 148 -30.19 -13.27 -12.84
CA ILE A 148 -29.56 -13.93 -11.69
C ILE A 148 -30.40 -13.87 -10.41
N GLN A 149 -31.34 -12.93 -10.30
CA GLN A 149 -32.30 -12.85 -9.20
C GLN A 149 -33.48 -13.80 -9.34
N ASN A 150 -33.62 -14.49 -10.50
CA ASN A 150 -34.71 -15.39 -10.79
C ASN A 150 -34.26 -16.85 -10.66
N GLU A 151 -34.94 -17.63 -9.83
CA GLU A 151 -34.66 -19.07 -9.64
C GLU A 151 -34.71 -19.88 -10.95
N SER A 152 -35.54 -19.47 -11.93
CA SER A 152 -35.61 -20.14 -13.21
C SER A 152 -34.29 -20.08 -13.99
N PHE A 153 -33.48 -19.02 -13.81
CA PHE A 153 -32.18 -18.87 -14.43
C PHE A 153 -31.24 -20.05 -14.15
N TYR A 154 -31.27 -20.58 -12.92
CA TYR A 154 -30.41 -21.69 -12.50
C TYR A 154 -30.90 -23.06 -12.93
N ASN A 155 -32.15 -23.16 -13.38
CA ASN A 155 -32.81 -24.44 -13.70
C ASN A 155 -33.05 -24.67 -15.20
N GLU A 156 -33.11 -23.60 -15.98
CA GLU A 156 -33.40 -23.70 -17.41
C GLU A 156 -32.13 -23.94 -18.25
N PRO A 157 -32.10 -25.03 -19.05
CA PRO A 157 -30.90 -25.44 -19.80
C PRO A 157 -30.35 -24.40 -20.77
N HIS A 158 -31.17 -23.49 -21.29
CA HIS A 158 -30.74 -22.49 -22.26
C HIS A 158 -29.85 -21.40 -21.61
N TYR A 159 -29.91 -21.19 -20.29
CA TYR A 159 -29.04 -20.28 -19.57
C TYR A 159 -27.72 -20.93 -19.13
N ASN A 160 -27.51 -22.20 -19.32
CA ASN A 160 -26.32 -22.92 -18.86
C ASN A 160 -25.00 -22.27 -19.34
N TYR A 161 -24.96 -21.78 -20.55
CA TYR A 161 -23.77 -21.12 -21.09
C TYR A 161 -23.47 -19.77 -20.40
N LEU A 162 -24.51 -18.95 -20.18
CA LEU A 162 -24.39 -17.69 -19.49
C LEU A 162 -24.00 -17.91 -18.02
N LEU A 163 -24.62 -18.89 -17.37
CA LEU A 163 -24.30 -19.24 -15.99
C LEU A 163 -22.85 -19.73 -15.85
N ASN A 164 -22.37 -20.57 -16.78
CA ASN A 164 -20.97 -21.01 -16.80
C ASN A 164 -20.01 -19.84 -17.03
N LEU A 165 -20.35 -18.92 -17.93
CA LEU A 165 -19.56 -17.71 -18.18
C LEU A 165 -19.47 -16.84 -16.92
N LEU A 166 -20.60 -16.55 -16.27
CA LEU A 166 -20.63 -15.74 -15.04
C LEU A 166 -19.84 -16.40 -13.90
N ASN A 167 -19.99 -17.73 -13.70
CA ASN A 167 -19.19 -18.44 -12.70
C ASN A 167 -17.68 -18.29 -12.95
N LYS A 168 -17.25 -18.38 -14.22
CA LYS A 168 -15.83 -18.20 -14.56
C LYS A 168 -15.35 -16.77 -14.36
N LEU A 169 -16.17 -15.78 -14.67
CA LEU A 169 -15.86 -14.39 -14.42
C LEU A 169 -15.75 -14.09 -12.91
N ILE A 170 -16.62 -14.70 -12.09
CA ILE A 170 -16.54 -14.58 -10.63
C ILE A 170 -15.26 -15.24 -10.10
N GLU A 171 -14.92 -16.47 -10.57
CA GLU A 171 -13.66 -17.12 -10.19
C GLU A 171 -12.45 -16.24 -10.48
N ASN A 172 -12.40 -15.62 -11.66
CA ASN A 172 -11.33 -14.69 -12.03
C ASN A 172 -11.32 -13.43 -11.15
N TYR A 173 -12.50 -12.86 -10.87
CA TYR A 173 -12.61 -11.71 -9.97
C TYR A 173 -12.09 -12.02 -8.55
N GLU A 174 -12.44 -13.19 -7.99
CA GLU A 174 -11.95 -13.60 -6.67
C GLU A 174 -10.41 -13.75 -6.62
N ASN A 175 -9.79 -14.18 -7.71
CA ASN A 175 -8.33 -14.22 -7.82
C ASN A 175 -7.70 -12.81 -7.79
N GLN A 176 -8.37 -11.81 -8.38
CA GLN A 176 -7.91 -10.42 -8.40
C GLN A 176 -8.18 -9.67 -7.10
N LYS A 177 -9.07 -10.17 -6.24
CA LYS A 177 -9.51 -9.54 -4.99
C LYS A 177 -8.36 -9.20 -4.04
N VAL A 178 -7.25 -9.97 -4.10
CA VAL A 178 -6.04 -9.68 -3.31
C VAL A 178 -5.50 -8.27 -3.58
N TYR A 179 -5.54 -7.83 -4.83
CA TYR A 179 -5.11 -6.47 -5.21
C TYR A 179 -6.14 -5.41 -4.81
N ASP A 180 -7.42 -5.68 -5.03
CA ASP A 180 -8.52 -4.81 -4.57
C ASP A 180 -8.43 -4.57 -3.05
N ASP A 181 -8.18 -5.63 -2.27
CA ASP A 181 -8.04 -5.56 -0.82
C ASP A 181 -6.84 -4.72 -0.38
N LYS A 182 -5.72 -4.76 -1.11
CA LYS A 182 -4.56 -3.88 -0.85
C LYS A 182 -4.97 -2.40 -0.98
N ILE A 183 -5.65 -2.04 -2.07
CA ILE A 183 -6.11 -0.66 -2.30
C ILE A 183 -7.15 -0.25 -1.26
N LYS A 184 -8.12 -1.12 -0.94
CA LYS A 184 -9.14 -0.86 0.08
C LYS A 184 -8.51 -0.63 1.46
N LYS A 185 -7.57 -1.48 1.88
CA LYS A 185 -6.84 -1.31 3.13
C LYS A 185 -6.11 0.03 3.17
N PHE A 186 -5.39 0.38 2.11
CA PHE A 186 -4.69 1.64 1.97
C PHE A 186 -5.64 2.84 2.08
N THR A 187 -6.67 2.90 1.24
CA THR A 187 -7.62 4.02 1.19
C THR A 187 -8.39 4.18 2.50
N ASN A 188 -8.88 3.08 3.07
CA ASN A 188 -9.61 3.09 4.34
C ASN A 188 -8.73 3.57 5.49
N THR A 189 -7.47 3.12 5.55
CA THR A 189 -6.54 3.55 6.60
C THR A 189 -6.25 5.04 6.47
N CYS A 190 -5.96 5.55 5.28
CA CYS A 190 -5.77 6.99 5.06
C CYS A 190 -7.03 7.80 5.44
N ASN A 191 -8.22 7.30 5.11
CA ASN A 191 -9.48 7.94 5.43
C ASN A 191 -9.76 8.06 6.94
N ASN A 192 -9.17 7.19 7.78
CA ASN A 192 -9.27 7.30 9.24
C ASN A 192 -8.51 8.50 9.81
N TYR A 193 -7.59 9.08 9.05
CA TYR A 193 -6.83 10.29 9.42
C TYR A 193 -7.45 11.56 8.86
N PHE A 194 -8.08 11.49 7.70
CA PHE A 194 -8.60 12.66 7.00
C PHE A 194 -9.93 13.13 7.57
N THR A 195 -10.10 14.46 7.68
CA THR A 195 -11.34 15.09 8.16
C THR A 195 -12.15 15.71 7.04
N ASP A 196 -11.49 16.48 6.18
CA ASP A 196 -12.10 17.26 5.10
C ASP A 196 -11.85 16.69 3.71
N LYS A 197 -11.17 15.56 3.63
CA LYS A 197 -10.81 14.84 2.41
C LYS A 197 -11.13 13.37 2.55
N TYR A 198 -11.15 12.64 1.44
CA TYR A 198 -11.19 11.18 1.45
C TYR A 198 -10.66 10.61 0.15
N PHE A 199 -10.04 9.44 0.25
CA PHE A 199 -9.77 8.57 -0.88
C PHE A 199 -11.04 7.81 -1.25
N TYR A 200 -11.29 7.73 -2.52
CA TYR A 200 -12.35 6.88 -3.09
C TYR A 200 -11.72 5.91 -4.09
N TYR A 201 -11.95 4.64 -3.86
CA TYR A 201 -11.58 3.58 -4.78
C TYR A 201 -12.83 3.06 -5.46
N ASP A 202 -12.89 3.19 -6.78
CA ASP A 202 -13.93 2.60 -7.62
C ASP A 202 -13.40 1.30 -8.21
N GLU A 203 -13.90 0.19 -7.70
CA GLU A 203 -13.54 -1.16 -8.16
C GLU A 203 -13.96 -1.43 -9.58
N SER A 204 -15.07 -0.84 -10.03
CA SER A 204 -15.64 -1.08 -11.34
C SER A 204 -14.80 -0.44 -12.43
N THR A 205 -14.41 0.83 -12.21
CA THR A 205 -13.61 1.62 -13.17
C THR A 205 -12.11 1.48 -12.94
N LEU A 206 -11.70 0.83 -11.85
CA LEU A 206 -10.32 0.69 -11.41
C LEU A 206 -9.62 2.06 -11.32
N THR A 207 -10.20 2.96 -10.52
CA THR A 207 -9.66 4.30 -10.27
C THR A 207 -9.57 4.59 -8.79
N VAL A 208 -8.49 5.29 -8.39
CA VAL A 208 -8.31 5.79 -7.02
C VAL A 208 -8.20 7.30 -7.10
N ASP A 209 -9.12 7.99 -6.46
CA ASP A 209 -9.21 9.44 -6.47
C ASP A 209 -9.26 10.01 -5.06
N VAL A 210 -8.83 11.27 -4.90
CA VAL A 210 -8.96 12.02 -3.66
C VAL A 210 -9.98 13.14 -3.86
N PHE A 211 -10.95 13.22 -2.96
CA PHE A 211 -11.98 14.23 -2.97
C PHE A 211 -11.91 15.13 -1.74
N LEU A 212 -12.19 16.41 -1.94
CA LEU A 212 -12.39 17.38 -0.88
C LEU A 212 -13.87 17.42 -0.51
N LYS A 213 -14.20 17.19 0.77
CA LYS A 213 -15.55 17.34 1.32
C LYS A 213 -15.84 18.83 1.51
N ARG A 214 -16.42 19.50 0.54
CA ARG A 214 -16.95 20.86 0.68
C ARG A 214 -18.39 20.90 0.21
N ASP A 215 -19.26 21.43 1.07
CA ASP A 215 -20.67 21.84 0.84
C ASP A 215 -21.24 21.50 -0.55
N LEU A 216 -21.89 20.36 -0.70
CA LEU A 216 -22.68 19.92 -1.85
C LEU A 216 -21.94 19.66 -3.19
N GLN A 217 -20.64 19.92 -3.29
CA GLN A 217 -19.84 19.58 -4.48
C GLN A 217 -18.53 18.94 -4.05
N GLU A 218 -18.39 17.65 -4.34
CA GLU A 218 -17.14 16.92 -4.20
C GLU A 218 -16.17 17.40 -5.28
N LYS A 219 -15.04 17.95 -4.86
CA LYS A 219 -14.00 18.39 -5.78
C LYS A 219 -12.86 17.36 -5.74
N LYS A 220 -12.56 16.75 -6.88
CA LYS A 220 -11.36 15.94 -7.06
C LYS A 220 -10.10 16.81 -6.94
N ILE A 221 -9.15 16.35 -6.15
CA ILE A 221 -7.86 17.00 -5.93
C ILE A 221 -6.71 16.04 -6.24
N SER A 222 -5.52 16.59 -6.51
CA SER A 222 -4.31 15.78 -6.70
C SER A 222 -3.66 15.43 -5.35
N LEU A 223 -2.83 14.38 -5.33
CA LEU A 223 -2.04 14.02 -4.15
C LEU A 223 -1.10 15.16 -3.70
N GLU A 224 -0.65 16.00 -4.65
CA GLU A 224 0.20 17.15 -4.34
C GLU A 224 -0.51 18.26 -3.55
N GLU A 225 -1.84 18.30 -3.58
CA GLU A 225 -2.66 19.25 -2.81
C GLU A 225 -2.89 18.80 -1.35
N LEU A 226 -2.37 17.65 -0.95
CA LEU A 226 -2.40 17.18 0.43
C LEU A 226 -1.43 18.01 1.30
N SER A 227 -1.79 18.23 2.57
CA SER A 227 -0.91 18.83 3.56
C SER A 227 0.30 17.94 3.86
N SER A 228 1.36 18.49 4.48
CA SER A 228 2.57 17.73 4.81
C SER A 228 2.28 16.50 5.68
N GLY A 229 1.43 16.64 6.70
CA GLY A 229 1.03 15.51 7.54
C GLY A 229 0.21 14.46 6.78
N GLU A 230 -0.72 14.88 5.91
CA GLU A 230 -1.48 13.96 5.05
C GLU A 230 -0.56 13.21 4.09
N LYS A 231 0.39 13.91 3.46
CA LYS A 231 1.40 13.30 2.58
C LYS A 231 2.23 12.25 3.32
N GLN A 232 2.63 12.54 4.56
CA GLN A 232 3.37 11.58 5.39
C GLN A 232 2.56 10.32 5.68
N ILE A 233 1.30 10.46 6.11
CA ILE A 233 0.37 9.33 6.34
C ILE A 233 0.21 8.50 5.07
N VAL A 234 -0.07 9.16 3.95
CA VAL A 234 -0.25 8.50 2.64
C VAL A 234 1.01 7.76 2.21
N SER A 235 2.18 8.37 2.38
CA SER A 235 3.47 7.74 2.04
C SER A 235 3.73 6.49 2.87
N ILE A 236 3.56 6.56 4.20
CA ILE A 236 3.77 5.42 5.10
C ILE A 236 2.83 4.26 4.73
N PHE A 237 1.53 4.51 4.63
CA PHE A 237 0.57 3.45 4.35
C PHE A 237 0.61 2.95 2.90
N SER A 238 1.06 3.76 1.94
CA SER A 238 1.37 3.30 0.59
C SER A 238 2.50 2.27 0.59
N GLN A 239 3.58 2.51 1.36
CA GLN A 239 4.65 1.51 1.52
C GLN A 239 4.10 0.22 2.12
N LEU A 240 3.35 0.31 3.22
CA LEU A 240 2.86 -0.86 3.95
C LEU A 240 1.88 -1.70 3.13
N TYR A 241 0.89 -1.08 2.49
CA TYR A 241 -0.20 -1.83 1.86
C TYR A 241 -0.02 -2.07 0.36
N LEU A 242 0.69 -1.17 -0.36
CA LEU A 242 0.80 -1.27 -1.81
C LEU A 242 2.15 -1.83 -2.28
N GLN A 243 3.23 -1.70 -1.48
CA GLN A 243 4.58 -2.04 -1.93
C GLN A 243 5.18 -3.24 -1.20
N LEU A 244 4.93 -3.40 0.11
CA LEU A 244 5.44 -4.55 0.84
C LEU A 244 4.66 -5.83 0.53
N GLU A 245 5.37 -6.88 0.13
CA GLU A 245 4.76 -8.19 -0.09
C GLU A 245 4.81 -9.06 1.18
N GLU A 246 5.88 -8.97 1.96
CA GLU A 246 6.13 -9.79 3.14
C GLU A 246 6.18 -8.98 4.42
N LYS A 247 6.11 -9.67 5.56
CA LYS A 247 6.32 -9.07 6.87
C LYS A 247 7.73 -8.49 6.95
N THR A 248 7.84 -7.29 7.53
CA THR A 248 9.04 -6.49 7.49
C THR A 248 9.29 -5.85 8.85
N ILE A 249 10.56 -5.76 9.24
CA ILE A 249 10.97 -4.96 10.39
C ILE A 249 10.96 -3.49 9.96
N ILE A 250 10.23 -2.66 10.69
CA ILE A 250 10.07 -1.24 10.38
C ILE A 250 10.86 -0.41 11.39
N ILE A 251 11.72 0.45 10.87
CA ILE A 251 12.40 1.47 11.66
C ILE A 251 11.90 2.83 11.20
N ILE A 252 11.42 3.65 12.13
CA ILE A 252 10.89 4.97 11.82
C ILE A 252 11.55 6.03 12.71
N ASP A 253 12.01 7.12 12.07
CA ASP A 253 12.67 8.24 12.72
C ASP A 253 11.74 9.46 12.77
N GLU A 254 11.52 9.98 13.97
CA GLU A 254 10.66 11.14 14.25
C GLU A 254 9.26 11.07 13.59
N PRO A 255 8.47 10.00 13.84
CA PRO A 255 7.18 9.81 13.19
C PRO A 255 6.16 10.91 13.47
N GLU A 256 6.35 11.69 14.53
CA GLU A 256 5.46 12.76 14.96
C GLU A 256 5.52 14.02 14.10
N LEU A 257 6.58 14.23 13.33
CA LEU A 257 6.75 15.46 12.58
C LEU A 257 5.59 15.70 11.60
N SER A 258 5.09 16.92 11.58
CA SER A 258 3.94 17.35 10.76
C SER A 258 2.60 16.72 11.13
N LEU A 259 2.53 15.87 12.16
CA LEU A 259 1.29 15.21 12.57
C LEU A 259 0.61 15.95 13.73
N SER A 260 -0.71 16.00 13.71
CA SER A 260 -1.51 16.43 14.85
C SER A 260 -1.39 15.44 16.01
N ILE A 261 -1.61 15.89 17.25
CA ILE A 261 -1.56 15.02 18.45
C ILE A 261 -2.47 13.78 18.29
N LEU A 262 -3.65 13.96 17.73
CA LEU A 262 -4.59 12.85 17.51
C LEU A 262 -4.04 11.81 16.53
N TRP A 263 -3.31 12.26 15.53
CA TRP A 263 -2.68 11.36 14.54
C TRP A 263 -1.43 10.67 15.12
N GLN A 264 -0.65 11.39 15.94
CA GLN A 264 0.50 10.82 16.63
C GLN A 264 0.10 9.59 17.46
N ARG A 265 -0.98 9.71 18.26
CA ARG A 265 -1.49 8.61 19.09
C ARG A 265 -1.94 7.37 18.31
N LYS A 266 -2.31 7.53 17.05
CA LYS A 266 -2.82 6.43 16.20
C LYS A 266 -1.74 5.78 15.36
N LEU A 267 -0.70 6.52 14.97
CA LEU A 267 0.20 6.12 13.90
C LEU A 267 0.91 4.78 14.17
N LEU A 268 1.62 4.66 15.32
CA LEU A 268 2.34 3.44 15.63
C LEU A 268 1.42 2.24 15.83
N PRO A 269 0.30 2.35 16.57
CA PRO A 269 -0.72 1.29 16.63
C PRO A 269 -1.23 0.83 15.27
N ASP A 270 -1.51 1.75 14.34
CA ASP A 270 -2.00 1.41 13.01
C ASP A 270 -0.93 0.74 12.13
N ILE A 271 0.35 1.13 12.30
CA ILE A 271 1.48 0.43 11.66
C ILE A 271 1.58 -1.01 12.19
N ILE A 272 1.51 -1.21 13.50
CA ILE A 272 1.60 -2.55 14.13
C ILE A 272 0.42 -3.43 13.72
N LYS A 273 -0.79 -2.86 13.63
CA LYS A 273 -2.00 -3.58 13.19
C LYS A 273 -1.98 -3.92 11.70
N SER A 274 -1.06 -3.36 10.92
CA SER A 274 -0.89 -3.78 9.54
C SER A 274 -0.36 -5.20 9.47
N ASP A 275 -0.85 -6.00 8.54
CA ASP A 275 -0.39 -7.39 8.35
C ASP A 275 1.09 -7.47 7.93
N LYS A 276 1.74 -6.33 7.70
CA LYS A 276 3.09 -6.18 7.15
C LYS A 276 4.17 -5.85 8.18
N CYS A 277 3.78 -5.42 9.37
CA CYS A 277 4.71 -5.13 10.46
C CYS A 277 5.04 -6.41 11.24
N GLU A 278 6.31 -6.83 11.23
CA GLU A 278 6.80 -7.91 12.09
C GLU A 278 7.31 -7.36 13.42
N LYS A 279 8.13 -6.31 13.33
CA LYS A 279 8.66 -5.55 14.47
C LYS A 279 8.71 -4.08 14.13
N LEU A 280 8.48 -3.24 15.11
CA LEU A 280 8.56 -1.79 14.97
C LEU A 280 9.61 -1.22 15.93
N ILE A 281 10.49 -0.38 15.40
CA ILE A 281 11.42 0.44 16.17
C ILE A 281 11.14 1.90 15.80
N ALA A 282 10.69 2.70 16.74
CA ALA A 282 10.43 4.12 16.52
C ALA A 282 11.35 4.96 17.43
N VAL A 283 12.03 5.94 16.83
CA VAL A 283 12.80 6.95 17.56
C VAL A 283 11.98 8.23 17.55
N THR A 284 11.67 8.77 18.73
CA THR A 284 10.76 9.92 18.86
C THR A 284 11.14 10.82 20.01
N HIS A 285 10.82 12.11 19.88
CA HIS A 285 10.88 13.11 20.96
C HIS A 285 9.49 13.49 21.46
N SER A 286 8.41 12.97 20.88
CA SER A 286 7.03 13.29 21.27
C SER A 286 6.45 12.25 22.22
N PRO A 287 6.03 12.64 23.43
CA PRO A 287 5.33 11.72 24.33
C PRO A 287 3.97 11.26 23.77
N PHE A 288 3.37 12.02 22.85
CA PHE A 288 2.06 11.68 22.28
C PHE A 288 2.08 10.52 21.31
N ILE A 289 3.26 10.15 20.77
CA ILE A 289 3.38 9.05 19.81
C ILE A 289 3.17 7.68 20.48
N PHE A 290 3.46 7.59 21.78
CA PHE A 290 3.28 6.39 22.60
C PHE A 290 2.24 6.57 23.74
N ASP A 291 1.53 7.69 23.80
CA ASP A 291 0.38 7.91 24.70
C ASP A 291 -0.85 7.09 24.19
N ASN A 292 -0.70 5.77 24.23
CA ASN A 292 -1.63 4.75 23.75
C ASN A 292 -1.25 3.37 24.34
N GLU A 293 -1.66 2.27 23.69
CA GLU A 293 -1.34 0.89 24.11
C GLU A 293 0.16 0.54 24.13
N LEU A 294 1.05 1.42 23.65
CA LEU A 294 2.51 1.20 23.58
C LEU A 294 3.28 1.88 24.71
N GLU A 295 2.62 2.49 25.68
CA GLU A 295 3.26 3.23 26.77
C GLU A 295 4.27 2.36 27.56
N ASP A 296 3.96 1.10 27.78
CA ASP A 296 4.80 0.15 28.50
C ASP A 296 6.03 -0.33 27.68
N GLU A 297 6.03 -0.13 26.35
CA GLU A 297 7.10 -0.57 25.45
C GLU A 297 8.19 0.50 25.24
N VAL A 298 8.06 1.64 25.93
CA VAL A 298 8.98 2.78 25.77
C VAL A 298 10.23 2.60 26.61
N SER A 299 11.38 2.87 26.01
CA SER A 299 12.67 2.89 26.71
C SER A 299 13.42 4.19 26.44
N GLU A 300 13.99 4.77 27.50
CA GLU A 300 14.92 5.89 27.36
C GLU A 300 16.22 5.42 26.67
N ILE A 301 16.72 6.20 25.71
CA ILE A 301 17.88 5.80 24.91
C ILE A 301 19.12 5.59 25.79
N GLU A 302 19.26 6.36 26.87
CA GLU A 302 20.36 6.23 27.84
C GLU A 302 20.39 4.87 28.56
N LYS A 303 19.22 4.20 28.68
CA LYS A 303 19.14 2.87 29.29
C LYS A 303 19.50 1.76 28.30
N VAL A 304 19.37 2.03 27.01
CA VAL A 304 19.62 1.05 25.94
C VAL A 304 21.07 1.15 25.44
N VAL A 305 21.63 2.35 25.40
CA VAL A 305 23.01 2.59 24.98
C VAL A 305 23.93 2.39 26.18
N LYS A 306 24.62 1.25 26.26
CA LYS A 306 25.73 1.10 27.17
C LYS A 306 26.94 1.89 26.63
N VAL A 307 27.27 2.99 27.26
CA VAL A 307 28.56 3.65 27.00
C VAL A 307 29.66 2.66 27.43
N VAL A 308 30.39 2.13 26.46
CA VAL A 308 31.53 1.24 26.70
C VAL A 308 32.71 2.13 27.17
N SER A 309 32.61 2.67 28.40
CA SER A 309 33.67 3.45 29.01
C SER A 309 34.74 2.58 29.69
N ASP A 310 34.59 1.24 29.68
CA ASP A 310 35.44 0.37 30.51
C ASP A 310 36.48 -0.45 29.71
N PHE A 311 36.89 0.00 28.53
CA PHE A 311 37.93 -0.67 27.76
C PHE A 311 39.31 -0.01 27.81
N TYR A 312 39.55 0.92 28.75
CA TYR A 312 40.89 1.47 29.02
C TYR A 312 41.18 1.43 30.52
N GLU A 313 41.50 0.26 31.06
CA GLU A 313 42.43 0.01 32.13
C GLU A 313 43.47 -1.02 31.70
#